data_3db618c76a9a8c80f2289214182ec6fb
#
_entry.id   3db618c76a9a8c80f2289214182ec6fb
#
_cell.length_a   1.000
_cell.length_b   1.000
_cell.length_c   1.000
_cell.angle_alpha   90.00
_cell.angle_beta   90.00
_cell.angle_gamma   90.00
#
_symmetry.space_group_name_H-M   'P 1'
#
loop_
_entity.id
_entity.type
_entity.pdbx_description
1 polymer ?
#
loop_
_entity_poly.entity_id
_entity_poly.type
_entity_poly.pdbx_seq_one_letter_code
_entity_poly.pdbx_strand_id
1 'polypeptide(L)'
;LLDTLDIAAFNERFGDEYRLLVRLHPQVRTGVTDLSGATDVGDYKKLNNLIRLADVMITDYSSICMDFAFLEKPIYFYAFDLEKYVSDRSFYEDYESYVPGPVARDFQTLLNLLNNNVAQSYQRRMYDFKFYNFGEQDGNASKRVVDRIIYGKE
;
A
#
# COMPACT_ATOMS: atom_id res chain seq x y z
N LEU A 1 -4.08 -6.20 -13.68
CA LEU A 1 -3.87 -6.47 -12.25
C LEU A 1 -4.56 -7.78 -11.83
N LEU A 2 -5.84 -7.98 -12.17
CA LEU A 2 -6.56 -9.20 -11.75
C LEU A 2 -6.14 -10.45 -12.51
N ASP A 3 -5.67 -10.34 -13.75
CA ASP A 3 -5.09 -11.45 -14.48
C ASP A 3 -3.80 -11.98 -13.84
N THR A 4 -3.24 -11.21 -12.90
CA THR A 4 -1.99 -11.53 -12.20
C THR A 4 -2.20 -11.84 -10.71
N LEU A 5 -3.39 -11.56 -10.16
CA LEU A 5 -3.76 -11.83 -8.75
C LEU A 5 -4.61 -13.11 -8.69
N ASP A 6 -3.99 -14.21 -8.32
CA ASP A 6 -4.69 -15.49 -8.14
C ASP A 6 -5.35 -15.54 -6.75
N ILE A 7 -6.63 -15.13 -6.70
CA ILE A 7 -7.43 -15.11 -5.47
C ILE A 7 -7.62 -16.52 -4.90
N ALA A 8 -7.75 -17.53 -5.77
CA ALA A 8 -7.93 -18.91 -5.33
C ALA A 8 -6.68 -19.41 -4.60
N ALA A 9 -5.50 -19.20 -5.20
CA ALA A 9 -4.22 -19.58 -4.58
C ALA A 9 -3.94 -18.79 -3.29
N PHE A 10 -4.36 -17.50 -3.21
CA PHE A 10 -4.30 -16.74 -1.97
C PHE A 10 -5.16 -17.38 -0.88
N ASN A 11 -6.42 -17.69 -1.18
CA ASN A 11 -7.35 -18.27 -0.21
C ASN A 11 -6.97 -19.68 0.22
N GLU A 12 -6.44 -20.50 -0.69
CA GLU A 12 -5.93 -21.84 -0.34
C GLU A 12 -4.83 -21.74 0.73
N ARG A 13 -3.99 -20.71 0.65
CA ARG A 13 -2.84 -20.58 1.54
C ARG A 13 -3.13 -19.78 2.82
N PHE A 14 -3.99 -18.78 2.73
CA PHE A 14 -4.20 -17.80 3.81
C PHE A 14 -5.67 -17.61 4.19
N GLY A 15 -6.61 -18.27 3.52
CA GLY A 15 -8.05 -18.05 3.72
C GLY A 15 -8.58 -18.38 5.11
N ASP A 16 -7.86 -19.22 5.88
CA ASP A 16 -8.21 -19.52 7.27
C ASP A 16 -7.83 -18.40 8.23
N GLU A 17 -6.78 -17.60 7.89
CA GLU A 17 -6.24 -16.55 8.75
C GLU A 17 -6.69 -15.15 8.30
N TYR A 18 -6.80 -14.92 6.98
CA TYR A 18 -7.06 -13.62 6.40
C TYR A 18 -8.33 -13.57 5.56
N ARG A 19 -8.96 -12.40 5.54
CA ARG A 19 -10.01 -12.04 4.58
C ARG A 19 -9.44 -11.07 3.57
N LEU A 20 -9.46 -11.45 2.29
CA LEU A 20 -8.98 -10.59 1.21
C LEU A 20 -10.03 -9.53 0.86
N LEU A 21 -9.69 -8.27 1.12
CA LEU A 21 -10.47 -7.11 0.69
C LEU A 21 -9.82 -6.52 -0.55
N VAL A 22 -10.57 -6.42 -1.65
CA VAL A 22 -10.06 -5.89 -2.92
C VAL A 22 -10.68 -4.52 -3.20
N ARG A 23 -9.81 -3.53 -3.43
CA ARG A 23 -10.20 -2.20 -3.85
C ARG A 23 -9.45 -1.81 -5.11
N LEU A 24 -10.10 -1.90 -6.23
CA LEU A 24 -9.53 -1.51 -7.52
C LEU A 24 -9.60 0.00 -7.72
N HIS A 25 -8.62 0.52 -8.48
CA HIS A 25 -8.68 1.90 -8.93
C HIS A 25 -9.92 2.10 -9.82
N PRO A 26 -10.66 3.21 -9.69
CA PRO A 26 -11.89 3.44 -10.45
C PRO A 26 -11.75 3.25 -11.97
N GLN A 27 -10.61 3.62 -12.55
CA GLN A 27 -10.32 3.45 -13.98
C GLN A 27 -10.16 1.99 -14.42
N VAL A 28 -9.78 1.09 -13.51
CA VAL A 28 -9.57 -0.33 -13.79
C VAL A 28 -10.85 -1.14 -13.57
N ARG A 29 -11.73 -0.64 -12.72
CA ARG A 29 -12.93 -1.34 -12.23
C ARG A 29 -13.92 -1.76 -13.32
N THR A 30 -14.00 -1.02 -14.41
CA THR A 30 -14.94 -1.27 -15.51
C THR A 30 -14.65 -2.54 -16.32
N GLY A 31 -13.48 -3.14 -16.14
CA GLY A 31 -13.08 -4.36 -16.86
C GLY A 31 -13.00 -5.61 -15.98
N VAL A 32 -13.29 -5.51 -14.69
CA VAL A 32 -13.16 -6.63 -13.75
C VAL A 32 -14.48 -7.36 -13.61
N THR A 33 -14.46 -8.65 -13.93
CA THR A 33 -15.67 -9.48 -13.98
C THR A 33 -15.80 -10.47 -12.83
N ASP A 34 -14.72 -10.89 -12.19
CA ASP A 34 -14.78 -11.90 -11.14
C ASP A 34 -13.80 -11.60 -9.98
N LEU A 35 -14.35 -11.44 -8.78
CA LEU A 35 -13.64 -11.35 -7.52
C LEU A 35 -14.05 -12.49 -6.58
N SER A 36 -14.46 -13.63 -7.14
CA SER A 36 -14.88 -14.79 -6.35
C SER A 36 -13.81 -15.17 -5.32
N GLY A 37 -14.21 -15.30 -4.08
CA GLY A 37 -13.29 -15.58 -2.97
C GLY A 37 -12.66 -14.36 -2.30
N ALA A 38 -12.94 -13.14 -2.79
CA ALA A 38 -12.56 -11.90 -2.13
C ALA A 38 -13.78 -11.00 -1.86
N THR A 39 -13.62 -10.01 -1.01
CA THR A 39 -14.65 -9.02 -0.75
C THR A 39 -14.34 -7.74 -1.53
N ASP A 40 -15.18 -7.37 -2.49
CA ASP A 40 -15.08 -6.09 -3.19
C ASP A 40 -15.48 -4.95 -2.25
N VAL A 41 -14.53 -4.07 -1.95
CA VAL A 41 -14.74 -2.85 -1.15
C VAL A 41 -14.57 -1.58 -1.98
N GLY A 42 -14.64 -1.68 -3.31
CA GLY A 42 -14.47 -0.56 -4.23
C GLY A 42 -15.46 0.57 -4.01
N ASP A 43 -16.71 0.28 -3.66
CA ASP A 43 -17.76 1.27 -3.39
C ASP A 43 -17.77 1.80 -1.95
N TYR A 44 -16.96 1.26 -1.07
CA TYR A 44 -16.91 1.71 0.30
C TYR A 44 -16.29 3.11 0.41
N LYS A 45 -17.11 4.10 0.82
CA LYS A 45 -16.74 5.53 0.75
C LYS A 45 -15.73 5.99 1.80
N LYS A 46 -15.60 5.25 2.91
CA LYS A 46 -14.75 5.67 4.04
C LYS A 46 -13.41 4.91 4.01
N LEU A 47 -12.54 5.27 3.06
CA LEU A 47 -11.24 4.63 2.87
C LEU A 47 -10.42 4.50 4.16
N ASN A 48 -10.39 5.56 4.99
CA ASN A 48 -9.65 5.55 6.25
C ASN A 48 -10.12 4.45 7.24
N ASN A 49 -11.39 4.03 7.16
CA ASN A 49 -11.87 2.93 7.98
C ASN A 49 -11.30 1.59 7.48
N LEU A 50 -11.21 1.40 6.15
CA LEU A 50 -10.57 0.20 5.57
C LEU A 50 -9.09 0.14 5.94
N ILE A 51 -8.38 1.26 5.81
CA ILE A 51 -6.97 1.38 6.19
C ILE A 51 -6.77 0.94 7.66
N ARG A 52 -7.59 1.44 8.58
CA ARG A 52 -7.50 1.08 10.01
C ARG A 52 -7.84 -0.38 10.29
N LEU A 53 -8.82 -0.92 9.57
CA LEU A 53 -9.29 -2.30 9.73
C LEU A 53 -8.26 -3.32 9.23
N ALA A 54 -7.58 -3.03 8.14
CA ALA A 54 -6.64 -3.95 7.53
C ALA A 54 -5.42 -4.21 8.45
N ASP A 55 -5.03 -5.47 8.57
CA ASP A 55 -3.83 -5.89 9.31
C ASP A 55 -2.59 -5.89 8.41
N VAL A 56 -2.79 -6.13 7.13
CA VAL A 56 -1.74 -6.16 6.09
C VAL A 56 -2.24 -5.39 4.87
N MET A 57 -1.36 -4.65 4.22
CA MET A 57 -1.63 -4.02 2.94
C MET A 57 -0.81 -4.67 1.84
N ILE A 58 -1.49 -5.02 0.73
CA ILE A 58 -0.85 -5.35 -0.53
C ILE A 58 -1.22 -4.24 -1.50
N THR A 59 -0.26 -3.57 -2.09
CA THR A 59 -0.50 -2.45 -3.00
C THR A 59 0.54 -2.45 -4.14
N ASP A 60 0.30 -1.63 -5.14
CA ASP A 60 1.22 -1.39 -6.24
C ASP A 60 1.90 -0.01 -6.09
N TYR A 61 1.70 0.88 -7.04
CA TYR A 61 2.28 2.24 -7.08
C TYR A 61 1.41 3.30 -6.38
N SER A 62 0.42 2.86 -5.64
CA SER A 62 -0.57 3.74 -5.01
C SER A 62 -0.01 4.49 -3.82
N SER A 63 -0.29 5.80 -3.74
CA SER A 63 0.05 6.64 -2.59
C SER A 63 -0.67 6.26 -1.29
N ILE A 64 -1.62 5.33 -1.32
CA ILE A 64 -2.31 4.82 -0.13
C ILE A 64 -1.32 4.20 0.89
N CYS A 65 -0.17 3.74 0.42
CA CYS A 65 0.90 3.24 1.29
C CYS A 65 1.39 4.32 2.27
N MET A 66 1.31 5.60 1.90
CA MET A 66 1.69 6.71 2.78
C MET A 66 0.77 6.81 3.99
N ASP A 67 -0.55 6.72 3.78
CA ASP A 67 -1.53 6.72 4.87
C ASP A 67 -1.40 5.47 5.76
N PHE A 68 -1.18 4.31 5.13
CA PHE A 68 -1.04 3.04 5.85
C PHE A 68 0.25 2.98 6.67
N ALA A 69 1.32 3.62 6.22
CA ALA A 69 2.60 3.66 6.91
C ALA A 69 2.51 4.26 8.33
N PHE A 70 1.53 5.17 8.59
CA PHE A 70 1.28 5.69 9.93
C PHE A 70 0.79 4.64 10.93
N LEU A 71 0.25 3.52 10.46
CA LEU A 71 -0.20 2.42 11.31
C LEU A 71 0.93 1.46 11.68
N GLU A 72 2.09 1.59 11.05
CA GLU A 72 3.27 0.73 11.22
C GLU A 72 2.99 -0.77 11.01
N LYS A 73 1.93 -1.06 10.26
CA LYS A 73 1.53 -2.40 9.88
C LYS A 73 2.26 -2.87 8.62
N PRO A 74 2.35 -4.20 8.37
CA PRO A 74 3.04 -4.75 7.20
C PRO A 74 2.46 -4.24 5.88
N ILE A 75 3.35 -3.78 4.97
CA ILE A 75 3.01 -3.43 3.59
C ILE A 75 3.85 -4.30 2.66
N TYR A 76 3.20 -4.87 1.64
CA TYR A 76 3.83 -5.60 0.55
C TYR A 76 3.51 -4.89 -0.76
N PHE A 77 4.51 -4.78 -1.64
CA PHE A 77 4.37 -4.11 -2.92
C PHE A 77 4.34 -5.15 -4.03
N TYR A 78 3.20 -5.24 -4.72
CA TYR A 78 3.02 -6.14 -5.85
C TYR A 78 3.16 -5.38 -7.17
N ALA A 79 4.39 -5.31 -7.67
CA ALA A 79 4.79 -4.49 -8.81
C ALA A 79 5.14 -5.37 -10.03
N PHE A 80 4.18 -6.17 -10.50
CA PHE A 80 4.36 -7.16 -11.58
C PHE A 80 4.71 -6.54 -12.94
N ASP A 81 4.39 -5.26 -13.15
CA ASP A 81 4.64 -4.52 -14.37
C ASP A 81 5.59 -3.31 -14.17
N LEU A 82 6.46 -3.38 -13.16
CA LEU A 82 7.31 -2.24 -12.74
C LEU A 82 8.13 -1.65 -13.89
N GLU A 83 8.74 -2.47 -14.74
CA GLU A 83 9.56 -1.97 -15.86
C GLU A 83 8.72 -1.14 -16.84
N LYS A 84 7.51 -1.61 -17.14
CA LYS A 84 6.57 -0.89 -17.99
C LYS A 84 6.11 0.40 -17.31
N TYR A 85 5.77 0.34 -16.03
CA TYR A 85 5.31 1.50 -15.28
C TYR A 85 6.40 2.59 -15.22
N VAL A 86 7.66 2.20 -14.99
CA VAL A 86 8.81 3.13 -15.01
C VAL A 86 8.99 3.76 -16.38
N SER A 87 8.86 2.96 -17.45
CA SER A 87 8.96 3.48 -18.84
C SER A 87 7.87 4.51 -19.15
N ASP A 88 6.64 4.25 -18.71
CA ASP A 88 5.47 5.06 -19.05
C ASP A 88 5.31 6.31 -18.17
N ARG A 89 5.73 6.26 -16.91
CA ARG A 89 5.43 7.30 -15.91
C ARG A 89 6.62 7.82 -15.13
N SER A 90 7.69 7.06 -15.02
CA SER A 90 8.87 7.37 -14.19
C SER A 90 8.58 7.52 -12.69
N PHE A 91 9.64 7.47 -11.89
CA PHE A 91 9.65 7.84 -10.49
C PHE A 91 10.76 8.86 -10.24
N TYR A 92 10.62 9.66 -9.19
CA TYR A 92 11.70 10.56 -8.74
C TYR A 92 12.84 9.82 -8.07
N GLU A 93 12.50 8.69 -7.40
CA GLU A 93 13.42 7.83 -6.68
C GLU A 93 13.37 6.42 -7.27
N ASP A 94 14.39 5.61 -7.05
CA ASP A 94 14.33 4.19 -7.35
C ASP A 94 13.24 3.51 -6.51
N TYR A 95 12.27 2.89 -7.19
CA TYR A 95 11.07 2.38 -6.54
C TYR A 95 11.36 1.38 -5.43
N GLU A 96 12.22 0.38 -5.69
CA GLU A 96 12.51 -0.67 -4.71
C GLU A 96 13.30 -0.16 -3.51
N SER A 97 14.11 0.89 -3.70
CA SER A 97 14.82 1.52 -2.61
C SER A 97 13.97 2.53 -1.84
N TYR A 98 12.92 3.05 -2.44
CA TYR A 98 12.04 4.05 -1.84
C TYR A 98 10.93 3.45 -0.98
N VAL A 99 10.23 2.40 -1.45
CA VAL A 99 9.03 1.89 -0.76
C VAL A 99 9.34 1.22 0.59
N PRO A 100 8.45 1.33 1.59
CA PRO A 100 8.70 0.90 2.96
C PRO A 100 8.41 -0.58 3.23
N GLY A 101 8.42 -1.43 2.22
CA GLY A 101 8.15 -2.86 2.34
C GLY A 101 8.77 -3.67 1.23
N PRO A 102 8.71 -5.00 1.30
CA PRO A 102 9.24 -5.87 0.25
C PRO A 102 8.44 -5.76 -1.04
N VAL A 103 9.15 -5.86 -2.17
CA VAL A 103 8.57 -5.80 -3.52
C VAL A 103 8.55 -7.19 -4.14
N ALA A 104 7.39 -7.61 -4.64
CA ALA A 104 7.20 -8.81 -5.44
C ALA A 104 6.89 -8.44 -6.89
N ARG A 105 7.56 -9.09 -7.83
CA ARG A 105 7.35 -8.90 -9.27
C ARG A 105 6.49 -9.98 -9.90
N ASP A 106 6.18 -11.01 -9.15
CA ASP A 106 5.26 -12.08 -9.51
C ASP A 106 4.46 -12.54 -8.29
N PHE A 107 3.35 -13.23 -8.55
CA PHE A 107 2.42 -13.62 -7.50
C PHE A 107 2.99 -14.68 -6.56
N GLN A 108 3.79 -15.62 -7.06
CA GLN A 108 4.42 -16.65 -6.23
C GLN A 108 5.42 -16.04 -5.25
N THR A 109 6.19 -15.06 -5.70
CA THR A 109 7.08 -14.27 -4.85
C THR A 109 6.29 -13.54 -3.77
N LEU A 110 5.14 -12.91 -4.11
CA LEU A 110 4.27 -12.25 -3.13
C LEU A 110 3.79 -13.23 -2.05
N LEU A 111 3.28 -14.41 -2.43
CA LEU A 111 2.84 -15.43 -1.48
C LEU A 111 3.97 -15.89 -0.55
N ASN A 112 5.19 -16.03 -1.08
CA ASN A 112 6.35 -16.41 -0.28
C ASN A 112 6.76 -15.32 0.72
N LEU A 113 6.74 -14.06 0.30
CA LEU A 113 7.03 -12.92 1.18
C LEU A 113 6.01 -12.81 2.32
N LEU A 114 4.71 -12.99 2.02
CA LEU A 114 3.63 -13.02 3.01
C LEU A 114 3.82 -14.18 4.00
N ASN A 115 4.03 -15.39 3.50
CA ASN A 115 4.19 -16.60 4.32
C ASN A 115 5.35 -16.50 5.32
N ASN A 116 6.43 -15.83 4.92
CA ASN A 116 7.62 -15.65 5.76
C ASN A 116 7.60 -14.35 6.57
N ASN A 117 6.50 -13.60 6.56
CA ASN A 117 6.32 -12.32 7.26
C ASN A 117 7.48 -11.33 7.02
N VAL A 118 8.01 -11.30 5.80
CA VAL A 118 9.22 -10.55 5.46
C VAL A 118 9.08 -9.04 5.75
N ALA A 119 7.87 -8.49 5.63
CA ALA A 119 7.62 -7.07 5.92
C ALA A 119 7.98 -6.66 7.36
N GLN A 120 8.02 -7.59 8.31
CA GLN A 120 8.45 -7.30 9.69
C GLN A 120 9.93 -6.85 9.77
N SER A 121 10.78 -7.26 8.83
CA SER A 121 12.17 -6.82 8.76
C SER A 121 12.31 -5.38 8.23
N TYR A 122 11.24 -4.77 7.74
CA TYR A 122 11.24 -3.43 7.14
C TYR A 122 10.89 -2.29 8.11
N GLN A 123 10.80 -2.55 9.41
CA GLN A 123 10.39 -1.52 10.40
C GLN A 123 11.28 -0.27 10.37
N ARG A 124 12.60 -0.43 10.26
CA ARG A 124 13.53 0.71 10.16
C ARG A 124 13.25 1.51 8.89
N ARG A 125 13.06 0.84 7.76
CA ARG A 125 12.76 1.47 6.49
C ARG A 125 11.40 2.18 6.48
N MET A 126 10.41 1.61 7.16
CA MET A 126 9.11 2.24 7.40
C MET A 126 9.26 3.56 8.17
N TYR A 127 10.09 3.58 9.20
CA TYR A 127 10.39 4.79 9.97
C TYR A 127 11.06 5.86 9.08
N ASP A 128 12.09 5.48 8.34
CA ASP A 128 12.84 6.39 7.45
C ASP A 128 11.92 6.94 6.34
N PHE A 129 11.07 6.10 5.77
CA PHE A 129 10.05 6.49 4.79
C PHE A 129 9.07 7.53 5.34
N LYS A 130 8.56 7.32 6.54
CA LYS A 130 7.65 8.29 7.19
C LYS A 130 8.35 9.62 7.45
N PHE A 131 9.57 9.57 7.96
CA PHE A 131 10.34 10.78 8.25
C PHE A 131 10.68 11.56 6.98
N TYR A 132 11.08 10.86 5.91
CA TYR A 132 11.39 11.47 4.62
C TYR A 132 10.18 12.19 4.01
N ASN A 133 9.01 11.56 4.04
CA ASN A 133 7.82 12.09 3.38
C ASN A 133 7.06 13.13 4.23
N PHE A 134 7.10 13.03 5.54
CA PHE A 134 6.22 13.83 6.42
C PHE A 134 6.96 14.67 7.45
N GLY A 135 8.26 14.44 7.65
CA GLY A 135 9.04 15.12 8.68
C GLY A 135 8.48 14.86 10.09
N GLU A 136 8.34 15.91 10.88
CA GLU A 136 7.78 15.82 12.23
C GLU A 136 6.29 15.48 12.23
N GLN A 137 5.92 14.45 12.99
CA GLN A 137 4.56 13.90 13.06
C GLN A 137 3.92 14.17 14.44
N ASP A 138 3.99 15.42 14.88
CA ASP A 138 3.52 15.88 16.19
C ASP A 138 2.05 16.34 16.22
N GLY A 139 1.32 16.20 15.08
CA GLY A 139 -0.06 16.67 14.95
C GLY A 139 -0.23 18.18 14.83
N ASN A 140 0.85 18.96 14.85
CA ASN A 140 0.80 20.42 14.84
C ASN A 140 1.06 21.06 13.46
N ALA A 141 1.12 20.28 12.38
CA ALA A 141 1.43 20.80 11.03
C ALA A 141 0.49 21.95 10.61
N SER A 142 -0.82 21.79 10.78
CA SER A 142 -1.81 22.83 10.46
C SER A 142 -1.60 24.09 11.29
N LYS A 143 -1.26 23.94 12.59
CA LYS A 143 -0.96 25.07 13.44
C LYS A 143 0.28 25.82 12.97
N ARG A 144 1.37 25.12 12.62
CA ARG A 144 2.59 25.74 12.05
C ARG A 144 2.29 26.54 10.79
N VAL A 145 1.49 25.96 9.87
CA VAL A 145 1.08 26.65 8.64
C VAL A 145 0.31 27.94 8.97
N VAL A 146 -0.68 27.87 9.85
CA VAL A 146 -1.48 29.05 10.24
C VAL A 146 -0.60 30.10 10.94
N ASP A 147 0.23 29.68 11.89
CA ASP A 147 1.12 30.59 12.62
C ASP A 147 2.06 31.32 11.65
N ARG A 148 2.66 30.60 10.70
CA ARG A 148 3.60 31.19 9.74
C ARG A 148 2.92 32.03 8.65
N ILE A 149 1.85 31.52 8.03
CA ILE A 149 1.22 32.15 6.85
C ILE A 149 0.25 33.25 7.26
N ILE A 150 -0.54 33.03 8.32
CA ILE A 150 -1.59 33.98 8.73
C ILE A 150 -1.06 34.98 9.74
N TYR A 151 -0.27 34.52 10.71
CA TYR A 151 0.17 35.37 11.83
C TYR A 151 1.61 35.86 11.71
N GLY A 152 2.36 35.43 10.69
CA GLY A 152 3.76 35.88 10.48
C GLY A 152 4.71 35.49 11.60
N LYS A 153 4.40 34.42 12.36
CA LYS A 153 5.27 33.92 13.42
C LYS A 153 6.40 33.07 12.82
N GLU A 154 7.62 33.21 13.33
CA GLU A 154 8.77 32.36 12.96
C GLU A 154 8.71 30.99 13.66
#